data_b008bc46a1fc3a9574907b065d123bb1
#
_entry.id   b008bc46a1fc3a9574907b065d123bb1
#
_cell.length_a   1.000
_cell.length_b   1.000
_cell.length_c   1.000
_cell.angle_alpha   90.00
_cell.angle_beta   90.00
_cell.angle_gamma   90.00
#
_symmetry.space_group_name_H-M   'P 1'
#
loop_
_entity.id
_entity.type
_entity.pdbx_description
1 polymer ?
#
loop_
_entity_poly.entity_id
_entity_poly.type
_entity_poly.pdbx_seq_one_letter_code
_entity_poly.pdbx_strand_id
1 'polypeptide(L)'
;MPNSFSNTAIGEPLAPDKPPSFAGLTIRAREPSDFEEIAALMNLPKVRWGTLRLPFTSKEQWRKMMENPPDGMTGIVAELDGRMVGNAGIIQFKGRRSHVGEIGISVHDDFCGRGIGSALLGALVDLSDNWLSLKRLELTVYVDNEPAIRLYQKFGFEVEGTRRGDVFRDGQYVDSYAMARLRPRWSTRQ
;
A
#
# COMPACT_ATOMS: atom_id res chain seq x y z
N MET A 1 -27.99 -5.56 -46.90
CA MET A 1 -26.59 -5.83 -46.54
C MET A 1 -26.47 -5.65 -45.04
N PRO A 2 -26.42 -6.69 -44.20
CA PRO A 2 -26.24 -6.53 -42.76
C PRO A 2 -24.75 -6.45 -42.43
N ASN A 3 -24.37 -5.43 -41.66
CA ASN A 3 -23.02 -5.23 -41.12
C ASN A 3 -22.76 -6.24 -39.97
N SER A 4 -21.78 -7.11 -40.21
CA SER A 4 -21.24 -7.99 -39.17
C SER A 4 -20.25 -7.21 -38.30
N PHE A 5 -20.64 -6.86 -37.05
CA PHE A 5 -19.70 -6.44 -36.04
C PHE A 5 -19.04 -7.67 -35.45
N SER A 6 -17.76 -7.86 -35.73
CA SER A 6 -16.93 -8.88 -35.11
C SER A 6 -16.74 -8.56 -33.63
N ASN A 7 -17.23 -9.46 -32.79
CA ASN A 7 -17.08 -9.43 -31.33
C ASN A 7 -15.64 -9.84 -31.00
N THR A 8 -14.78 -8.87 -30.72
CA THR A 8 -13.41 -9.12 -30.21
C THR A 8 -13.55 -9.56 -28.75
N ALA A 9 -13.22 -10.80 -28.47
CA ALA A 9 -13.22 -11.38 -27.15
C ALA A 9 -12.29 -10.58 -26.23
N ILE A 10 -12.87 -9.98 -25.20
CA ILE A 10 -12.13 -9.35 -24.10
C ILE A 10 -11.53 -10.51 -23.29
N GLY A 11 -10.19 -10.61 -23.30
CA GLY A 11 -9.47 -11.65 -22.56
C GLY A 11 -9.86 -11.65 -21.08
N GLU A 12 -9.97 -12.85 -20.53
CA GLU A 12 -10.23 -13.05 -19.09
C GLU A 12 -9.19 -12.30 -18.26
N PRO A 13 -9.61 -11.60 -17.20
CA PRO A 13 -8.65 -11.01 -16.26
C PRO A 13 -7.87 -12.14 -15.58
N LEU A 14 -6.55 -12.12 -15.75
CA LEU A 14 -5.63 -12.99 -15.01
C LEU A 14 -5.93 -12.89 -13.51
N ALA A 15 -6.20 -14.03 -12.88
CA ALA A 15 -6.27 -14.12 -11.44
C ALA A 15 -4.96 -13.53 -10.86
N PRO A 16 -5.02 -12.74 -9.77
CA PRO A 16 -3.82 -12.19 -9.20
C PRO A 16 -2.89 -13.35 -8.82
N ASP A 17 -1.67 -13.35 -9.41
CA ASP A 17 -0.63 -14.29 -9.04
C ASP A 17 -0.50 -14.30 -7.52
N LYS A 18 -0.51 -15.50 -6.94
CA LYS A 18 -0.26 -15.69 -5.52
C LYS A 18 1.00 -14.89 -5.16
N PRO A 19 0.94 -14.02 -4.12
CA PRO A 19 2.10 -13.19 -3.77
C PRO A 19 3.34 -14.08 -3.63
N PRO A 20 4.50 -13.63 -4.12
CA PRO A 20 5.72 -14.42 -4.07
C PRO A 20 5.98 -14.84 -2.62
N SER A 21 5.93 -16.13 -2.36
CA SER A 21 6.28 -16.69 -1.05
C SER A 21 7.80 -16.86 -1.03
N PHE A 22 8.48 -16.01 -0.28
CA PHE A 22 9.87 -16.26 0.07
C PHE A 22 9.92 -17.23 1.23
N ALA A 23 10.84 -18.20 1.19
CA ALA A 23 11.10 -19.04 2.35
C ALA A 23 11.41 -18.14 3.56
N GLY A 24 10.68 -18.31 4.67
CA GLY A 24 10.84 -17.52 5.88
C GLY A 24 10.08 -16.19 5.94
N LEU A 25 9.44 -15.71 4.84
CA LEU A 25 8.63 -14.51 4.89
C LEU A 25 7.22 -14.80 5.40
N THR A 26 6.83 -14.10 6.46
CA THR A 26 5.49 -14.13 7.04
C THR A 26 4.86 -12.75 7.00
N ILE A 27 3.58 -12.68 6.61
CA ILE A 27 2.75 -11.47 6.79
C ILE A 27 1.82 -11.73 7.95
N ARG A 28 1.85 -10.87 8.96
CA ARG A 28 1.01 -10.98 10.16
C ARG A 28 0.36 -9.65 10.53
N ALA A 29 -0.62 -9.71 11.41
CA ALA A 29 -1.17 -8.51 12.02
C ALA A 29 -0.07 -7.70 12.72
N ARG A 30 -0.21 -6.39 12.69
CA ARG A 30 0.62 -5.47 13.44
C ARG A 30 0.12 -5.42 14.88
N GLU A 31 1.00 -5.71 15.82
CA GLU A 31 0.70 -5.71 17.26
C GLU A 31 1.19 -4.41 17.94
N PRO A 32 0.58 -3.98 19.05
CA PRO A 32 1.08 -2.82 19.81
C PRO A 32 2.54 -2.95 20.22
N SER A 33 3.02 -4.16 20.49
CA SER A 33 4.43 -4.44 20.83
C SER A 33 5.42 -4.17 19.69
N ASP A 34 4.97 -4.06 18.45
CA ASP A 34 5.83 -3.80 17.28
C ASP A 34 6.37 -2.37 17.22
N PHE A 35 5.99 -1.49 18.15
CA PHE A 35 6.28 -0.05 18.07
C PHE A 35 7.78 0.27 17.97
N GLU A 36 8.65 -0.51 18.62
CA GLU A 36 10.10 -0.28 18.57
C GLU A 36 10.68 -0.58 17.19
N GLU A 37 10.32 -1.73 16.62
CA GLU A 37 10.77 -2.14 15.30
C GLU A 37 10.20 -1.22 14.21
N ILE A 38 8.92 -0.81 14.35
CA ILE A 38 8.33 0.17 13.43
C ILE A 38 9.03 1.52 13.54
N ALA A 39 9.33 2.00 14.76
CA ALA A 39 10.08 3.24 14.94
C ALA A 39 11.45 3.18 14.28
N ALA A 40 12.15 2.05 14.39
CA ALA A 40 13.43 1.83 13.74
C ALA A 40 13.30 1.83 12.21
N LEU A 41 12.36 1.04 11.67
CA LEU A 41 12.09 0.93 10.23
C LEU A 41 11.70 2.28 9.62
N MET A 42 10.81 3.04 10.26
CA MET A 42 10.30 4.31 9.73
C MET A 42 11.33 5.45 9.79
N ASN A 43 12.41 5.28 10.55
CA ASN A 43 13.52 6.22 10.59
C ASN A 43 14.67 5.86 9.62
N LEU A 44 14.57 4.78 8.85
CA LEU A 44 15.56 4.43 7.85
C LEU A 44 15.61 5.47 6.71
N PRO A 45 16.79 5.76 6.15
CA PRO A 45 16.97 6.83 5.15
C PRO A 45 16.04 6.73 3.94
N LYS A 46 15.93 5.55 3.29
CA LYS A 46 15.07 5.37 2.10
C LYS A 46 13.58 5.39 2.46
N VAL A 47 13.21 4.84 3.63
CA VAL A 47 11.83 4.91 4.12
C VAL A 47 11.41 6.35 4.38
N ARG A 48 12.25 7.15 5.07
CA ARG A 48 11.98 8.58 5.27
C ARG A 48 11.85 9.33 3.96
N TRP A 49 12.76 9.05 3.02
CA TRP A 49 12.75 9.69 1.71
C TRP A 49 11.49 9.36 0.91
N GLY A 50 11.00 8.12 1.00
CA GLY A 50 9.86 7.63 0.24
C GLY A 50 8.49 7.84 0.88
N THR A 51 8.42 8.38 2.11
CA THR A 51 7.16 8.57 2.84
C THR A 51 6.90 10.03 3.17
N LEU A 52 5.62 10.39 3.40
CA LEU A 52 5.20 11.75 3.79
C LEU A 52 5.45 12.06 5.28
N ARG A 53 6.18 11.21 5.99
CA ARG A 53 6.40 11.36 7.43
C ARG A 53 7.63 12.24 7.71
N LEU A 54 7.56 12.96 8.82
CA LEU A 54 8.71 13.71 9.31
C LEU A 54 9.81 12.75 9.81
N PRO A 55 11.09 13.11 9.66
CA PRO A 55 12.20 12.39 10.23
C PRO A 55 12.18 12.45 11.77
N PHE A 56 12.94 11.54 12.40
CA PHE A 56 13.16 11.50 13.86
C PHE A 56 11.90 11.26 14.69
N THR A 57 10.93 10.50 14.18
CA THR A 57 9.76 10.06 14.97
C THR A 57 10.24 9.14 16.09
N SER A 58 9.93 9.49 17.35
CA SER A 58 10.40 8.75 18.52
C SER A 58 9.64 7.44 18.71
N LYS A 59 10.26 6.47 19.45
CA LYS A 59 9.60 5.24 19.87
C LYS A 59 8.31 5.52 20.65
N GLU A 60 8.31 6.53 21.52
CA GLU A 60 7.16 6.92 22.33
C GLU A 60 5.99 7.44 21.47
N GLN A 61 6.28 8.19 20.39
CA GLN A 61 5.26 8.61 19.44
C GLN A 61 4.64 7.41 18.72
N TRP A 62 5.46 6.43 18.32
CA TRP A 62 4.97 5.19 17.73
C TRP A 62 4.18 4.36 18.73
N ARG A 63 4.63 4.22 19.97
CA ARG A 63 3.90 3.53 21.04
C ARG A 63 2.49 4.09 21.19
N LYS A 64 2.38 5.42 21.35
CA LYS A 64 1.07 6.10 21.48
C LYS A 64 0.16 5.89 20.26
N MET A 65 0.73 5.93 19.07
CA MET A 65 -0.02 5.68 17.83
C MET A 65 -0.51 4.23 17.74
N MET A 66 0.26 3.28 18.22
CA MET A 66 -0.09 1.86 18.22
C MET A 66 -1.14 1.51 19.28
N GLU A 67 -1.08 2.18 20.44
CA GLU A 67 -2.08 2.04 21.50
C GLU A 67 -3.42 2.70 21.15
N ASN A 68 -3.36 3.77 20.36
CA ASN A 68 -4.53 4.54 19.94
C ASN A 68 -4.53 4.72 18.42
N PRO A 69 -4.72 3.63 17.65
CA PRO A 69 -4.70 3.71 16.19
C PRO A 69 -5.87 4.58 15.68
N PRO A 70 -5.70 5.25 14.55
CA PRO A 70 -6.81 5.93 13.89
C PRO A 70 -7.98 4.98 13.64
N ASP A 71 -9.19 5.48 13.76
CA ASP A 71 -10.39 4.73 13.44
C ASP A 71 -10.34 4.16 12.02
N GLY A 72 -10.71 2.88 11.86
CA GLY A 72 -10.68 2.19 10.58
C GLY A 72 -9.28 1.76 10.13
N MET A 73 -8.27 1.88 10.99
CA MET A 73 -6.90 1.43 10.70
C MET A 73 -6.78 -0.09 10.85
N THR A 74 -6.31 -0.74 9.79
CA THR A 74 -5.83 -2.13 9.85
C THR A 74 -4.36 -2.13 9.43
N GLY A 75 -3.50 -2.65 10.28
CA GLY A 75 -2.05 -2.70 10.03
C GLY A 75 -1.54 -4.13 9.94
N ILE A 76 -0.56 -4.33 9.06
CA ILE A 76 0.17 -5.59 8.89
C ILE A 76 1.66 -5.33 8.85
N VAL A 77 2.45 -6.34 9.19
CA VAL A 77 3.90 -6.33 9.09
C VAL A 77 4.40 -7.52 8.29
N ALA A 78 5.53 -7.34 7.63
CA ALA A 78 6.29 -8.40 7.00
C ALA A 78 7.46 -8.76 7.90
N GLU A 79 7.57 -10.03 8.24
CA GLU A 79 8.63 -10.59 9.07
C GLU A 79 9.41 -11.63 8.26
N LEU A 80 10.73 -11.54 8.26
CA LEU A 80 11.64 -12.48 7.63
C LEU A 80 12.61 -12.99 8.68
N ASP A 81 12.57 -14.30 8.94
CA ASP A 81 13.42 -14.97 9.94
C ASP A 81 13.40 -14.28 11.32
N GLY A 82 12.20 -13.90 11.78
CA GLY A 82 11.99 -13.24 13.08
C GLY A 82 12.34 -11.75 13.13
N ARG A 83 12.68 -11.13 12.01
CA ARG A 83 12.98 -9.69 11.90
C ARG A 83 11.91 -8.97 11.09
N MET A 84 11.41 -7.85 11.58
CA MET A 84 10.51 -7.00 10.81
C MET A 84 11.26 -6.34 9.65
N VAL A 85 10.78 -6.61 8.43
CA VAL A 85 11.36 -6.10 7.17
C VAL A 85 10.41 -5.20 6.39
N GLY A 86 9.18 -5.03 6.88
CA GLY A 86 8.21 -4.13 6.26
C GLY A 86 6.98 -3.90 7.11
N ASN A 87 6.30 -2.79 6.87
CA ASN A 87 5.07 -2.40 7.53
C ASN A 87 4.11 -1.81 6.50
N ALA A 88 2.84 -2.15 6.60
CA ALA A 88 1.80 -1.63 5.73
C ALA A 88 0.48 -1.48 6.48
N GLY A 89 -0.45 -0.73 5.90
CA GLY A 89 -1.78 -0.60 6.48
C GLY A 89 -2.78 0.05 5.55
N ILE A 90 -4.05 -0.11 5.91
CA ILE A 90 -5.21 0.52 5.29
C ILE A 90 -5.90 1.36 6.36
N ILE A 91 -6.28 2.58 6.01
CA ILE A 91 -7.23 3.40 6.78
C ILE A 91 -8.53 3.44 5.98
N GLN A 92 -9.57 2.74 6.44
CA GLN A 92 -10.90 2.81 5.85
C GLN A 92 -11.59 4.11 6.27
N PHE A 93 -12.09 4.87 5.30
CA PHE A 93 -12.83 6.09 5.60
C PHE A 93 -14.23 5.79 6.14
N LYS A 94 -14.84 6.79 6.77
CA LYS A 94 -16.20 6.71 7.32
C LYS A 94 -17.24 7.44 6.45
N GLY A 95 -18.50 7.23 6.76
CA GLY A 95 -19.63 7.92 6.13
C GLY A 95 -19.73 7.60 4.63
N ARG A 96 -19.93 8.63 3.80
CA ARG A 96 -20.15 8.47 2.35
C ARG A 96 -18.95 7.91 1.60
N ARG A 97 -17.76 7.89 2.20
CA ARG A 97 -16.54 7.28 1.66
C ARG A 97 -16.18 5.94 2.31
N SER A 98 -17.09 5.28 3.02
CA SER A 98 -16.83 4.01 3.71
C SER A 98 -16.40 2.86 2.79
N HIS A 99 -16.57 3.02 1.47
CA HIS A 99 -16.09 2.08 0.44
C HIS A 99 -14.67 2.39 -0.06
N VAL A 100 -13.99 3.36 0.55
CA VAL A 100 -12.63 3.82 0.17
C VAL A 100 -11.67 3.51 1.31
N GLY A 101 -10.48 3.04 0.98
CA GLY A 101 -9.36 2.89 1.90
C GLY A 101 -8.11 3.59 1.38
N GLU A 102 -7.40 4.28 2.26
CA GLU A 102 -6.08 4.82 1.99
C GLU A 102 -5.02 3.85 2.47
N ILE A 103 -4.01 3.57 1.64
CA ILE A 103 -2.95 2.62 1.97
C ILE A 103 -1.60 3.31 2.12
N GLY A 104 -0.74 2.71 2.96
CA GLY A 104 0.66 3.05 3.07
C GLY A 104 1.51 1.81 3.24
N ILE A 105 2.69 1.81 2.63
CA ILE A 105 3.65 0.70 2.66
C ILE A 105 5.05 1.25 2.90
N SER A 106 5.81 0.55 3.73
CA SER A 106 7.23 0.80 3.96
C SER A 106 7.99 -0.52 3.99
N VAL A 107 9.14 -0.58 3.31
CA VAL A 107 10.02 -1.75 3.29
C VAL A 107 11.39 -1.32 3.79
N HIS A 108 12.00 -2.16 4.64
CA HIS A 108 13.31 -1.91 5.19
C HIS A 108 14.36 -1.72 4.07
N ASP A 109 15.25 -0.75 4.20
CA ASP A 109 16.19 -0.31 3.17
C ASP A 109 17.03 -1.45 2.57
N ASP A 110 17.50 -2.40 3.41
CA ASP A 110 18.32 -3.54 3.01
C ASP A 110 17.53 -4.66 2.30
N PHE A 111 16.21 -4.60 2.36
CA PHE A 111 15.32 -5.62 1.82
C PHE A 111 14.50 -5.12 0.61
N CYS A 112 14.79 -3.91 0.12
CA CYS A 112 14.18 -3.40 -1.11
C CYS A 112 14.53 -4.28 -2.31
N GLY A 113 13.61 -4.35 -3.29
CA GLY A 113 13.81 -5.14 -4.52
C GLY A 113 13.66 -6.66 -4.36
N ARG A 114 13.38 -7.17 -3.15
CA ARG A 114 13.21 -8.60 -2.85
C ARG A 114 11.75 -9.06 -2.85
N GLY A 115 10.80 -8.26 -3.36
CA GLY A 115 9.38 -8.63 -3.45
C GLY A 115 8.55 -8.43 -2.18
N ILE A 116 9.14 -7.97 -1.06
CA ILE A 116 8.42 -7.75 0.21
C ILE A 116 7.29 -6.73 0.03
N GLY A 117 7.55 -5.63 -0.72
CA GLY A 117 6.50 -4.67 -1.05
C GLY A 117 5.33 -5.29 -1.83
N SER A 118 5.62 -6.24 -2.73
CA SER A 118 4.58 -6.97 -3.46
C SER A 118 3.78 -7.90 -2.55
N ALA A 119 4.43 -8.57 -1.59
CA ALA A 119 3.75 -9.42 -0.62
C ALA A 119 2.83 -8.60 0.29
N LEU A 120 3.32 -7.48 0.82
CA LEU A 120 2.51 -6.55 1.64
C LEU A 120 1.33 -5.97 0.86
N LEU A 121 1.57 -5.46 -0.36
CA LEU A 121 0.51 -4.88 -1.19
C LEU A 121 -0.52 -5.94 -1.60
N GLY A 122 -0.07 -7.15 -1.94
CA GLY A 122 -0.96 -8.28 -2.22
C GLY A 122 -1.87 -8.62 -1.05
N ALA A 123 -1.33 -8.67 0.16
CA ALA A 123 -2.12 -8.89 1.38
C ALA A 123 -3.12 -7.76 1.65
N LEU A 124 -2.74 -6.48 1.44
CA LEU A 124 -3.66 -5.35 1.57
C LEU A 124 -4.79 -5.39 0.52
N VAL A 125 -4.46 -5.75 -0.73
CA VAL A 125 -5.47 -5.89 -1.79
C VAL A 125 -6.43 -7.03 -1.48
N ASP A 126 -5.94 -8.19 -1.05
CA ASP A 126 -6.79 -9.31 -0.63
C ASP A 126 -7.71 -8.91 0.53
N LEU A 127 -7.15 -8.27 1.57
CA LEU A 127 -7.92 -7.78 2.71
C LEU A 127 -9.01 -6.79 2.27
N SER A 128 -8.68 -5.85 1.38
CA SER A 128 -9.62 -4.85 0.90
C SER A 128 -10.75 -5.44 0.07
N ASP A 129 -10.41 -6.37 -0.83
CA ASP A 129 -11.35 -6.92 -1.79
C ASP A 129 -12.25 -7.99 -1.16
N ASN A 130 -11.69 -8.85 -0.31
CA ASN A 130 -12.37 -10.06 0.16
C ASN A 130 -12.93 -9.96 1.59
N TRP A 131 -12.45 -9.00 2.39
CA TRP A 131 -12.83 -8.90 3.81
C TRP A 131 -13.45 -7.56 4.19
N LEU A 132 -12.91 -6.43 3.68
CA LEU A 132 -13.41 -5.10 3.99
C LEU A 132 -14.43 -4.57 2.99
N SER A 133 -14.66 -5.29 1.87
CA SER A 133 -15.57 -4.88 0.78
C SER A 133 -15.29 -3.47 0.24
N LEU A 134 -14.01 -3.07 0.20
CA LEU A 134 -13.64 -1.78 -0.35
C LEU A 134 -13.76 -1.81 -1.87
N LYS A 135 -14.27 -0.72 -2.44
CA LYS A 135 -14.39 -0.55 -3.90
C LYS A 135 -13.24 0.23 -4.49
N ARG A 136 -12.53 0.96 -3.63
CA ARG A 136 -11.44 1.86 -4.03
C ARG A 136 -10.34 1.83 -2.99
N LEU A 137 -9.11 1.64 -3.44
CA LEU A 137 -7.90 1.93 -2.68
C LEU A 137 -7.21 3.14 -3.27
N GLU A 138 -6.75 4.06 -2.42
CA GLU A 138 -6.02 5.24 -2.86
C GLU A 138 -4.73 5.42 -2.07
N LEU A 139 -3.80 6.16 -2.65
CA LEU A 139 -2.52 6.50 -2.04
C LEU A 139 -1.95 7.79 -2.63
N THR A 140 -0.97 8.35 -1.93
CA THR A 140 -0.13 9.44 -2.43
C THR A 140 1.31 8.93 -2.51
N VAL A 141 2.00 9.23 -3.61
CA VAL A 141 3.41 8.83 -3.82
C VAL A 141 4.17 9.96 -4.51
N TYR A 142 5.43 10.19 -4.12
CA TYR A 142 6.29 11.17 -4.79
C TYR A 142 6.48 10.82 -6.27
N VAL A 143 6.50 11.83 -7.15
CA VAL A 143 6.64 11.63 -8.61
C VAL A 143 7.97 10.97 -8.98
N ASP A 144 9.00 11.12 -8.15
CA ASP A 144 10.33 10.55 -8.33
C ASP A 144 10.54 9.19 -7.63
N ASN A 145 9.51 8.65 -6.95
CA ASN A 145 9.57 7.32 -6.34
C ASN A 145 9.16 6.23 -7.33
N GLU A 146 9.92 6.12 -8.42
CA GLU A 146 9.65 5.15 -9.49
C GLU A 146 9.47 3.70 -9.02
N PRO A 147 10.27 3.17 -8.07
CA PRO A 147 10.06 1.80 -7.59
C PRO A 147 8.68 1.58 -6.98
N ALA A 148 8.19 2.54 -6.20
CA ALA A 148 6.87 2.46 -5.59
C ALA A 148 5.76 2.62 -6.64
N ILE A 149 5.91 3.56 -7.59
CA ILE A 149 4.96 3.76 -8.69
C ILE A 149 4.80 2.47 -9.50
N ARG A 150 5.91 1.84 -9.92
CA ARG A 150 5.87 0.54 -10.64
C ARG A 150 5.21 -0.56 -9.82
N LEU A 151 5.47 -0.60 -8.52
CA LEU A 151 4.82 -1.56 -7.61
C LEU A 151 3.30 -1.35 -7.62
N TYR A 152 2.83 -0.13 -7.43
CA TYR A 152 1.40 0.18 -7.41
C TYR A 152 0.72 -0.12 -8.76
N GLN A 153 1.35 0.26 -9.87
CA GLN A 153 0.85 -0.04 -11.22
C GLN A 153 0.68 -1.54 -11.47
N LYS A 154 1.63 -2.38 -10.99
CA LYS A 154 1.53 -3.84 -11.08
C LYS A 154 0.26 -4.39 -10.40
N PHE A 155 -0.26 -3.71 -9.38
CA PHE A 155 -1.48 -4.09 -8.67
C PHE A 155 -2.73 -3.34 -9.15
N GLY A 156 -2.67 -2.67 -10.31
CA GLY A 156 -3.79 -2.01 -10.93
C GLY A 156 -4.11 -0.61 -10.39
N PHE A 157 -3.15 0.04 -9.72
CA PHE A 157 -3.29 1.45 -9.39
C PHE A 157 -2.94 2.30 -10.61
N GLU A 158 -3.72 3.33 -10.85
CA GLU A 158 -3.54 4.31 -11.91
C GLU A 158 -3.31 5.70 -11.33
N VAL A 159 -2.57 6.56 -12.04
CA VAL A 159 -2.39 7.95 -11.66
C VAL A 159 -3.67 8.72 -12.03
N GLU A 160 -4.32 9.32 -11.05
CA GLU A 160 -5.52 10.15 -11.25
C GLU A 160 -5.19 11.64 -11.35
N GLY A 161 -4.03 12.05 -10.86
CA GLY A 161 -3.60 13.44 -10.93
C GLY A 161 -2.24 13.70 -10.29
N THR A 162 -1.66 14.84 -10.64
CA THR A 162 -0.42 15.35 -10.06
C THR A 162 -0.74 16.53 -9.13
N ARG A 163 -0.28 16.46 -7.90
CA ARG A 163 -0.33 17.55 -6.93
C ARG A 163 1.00 18.28 -6.99
N ARG A 164 1.01 19.52 -7.45
CA ARG A 164 2.24 20.30 -7.63
C ARG A 164 2.65 20.95 -6.31
N GLY A 165 3.96 20.84 -5.96
CA GLY A 165 4.50 21.40 -4.73
C GLY A 165 3.83 20.88 -3.47
N ASP A 166 3.33 19.64 -3.49
CA ASP A 166 2.48 19.03 -2.47
C ASP A 166 3.22 18.80 -1.15
N VAL A 167 4.51 18.50 -1.24
CA VAL A 167 5.29 18.10 -0.07
C VAL A 167 6.64 18.82 -0.04
N PHE A 168 7.06 19.24 1.17
CA PHE A 168 8.37 19.79 1.40
C PHE A 168 9.33 18.68 1.87
N ARG A 169 10.38 18.41 1.08
CA ARG A 169 11.39 17.36 1.34
C ARG A 169 12.79 17.87 0.99
N ASP A 170 13.74 17.70 1.89
CA ASP A 170 15.15 18.08 1.71
C ASP A 170 15.33 19.51 1.17
N GLY A 171 14.57 20.47 1.74
CA GLY A 171 14.68 21.90 1.38
C GLY A 171 13.95 22.31 0.10
N GLN A 172 13.18 21.39 -0.53
CA GLN A 172 12.47 21.66 -1.78
C GLN A 172 11.02 21.20 -1.74
N TYR A 173 10.15 21.88 -2.50
CA TYR A 173 8.82 21.41 -2.77
C TYR A 173 8.84 20.35 -3.86
N VAL A 174 8.22 19.20 -3.60
CA VAL A 174 8.17 18.05 -4.49
C VAL A 174 6.73 17.75 -4.86
N ASP A 175 6.52 17.41 -6.11
CA ASP A 175 5.21 16.96 -6.60
C ASP A 175 4.91 15.53 -6.14
N SER A 176 3.62 15.22 -6.02
CA SER A 176 3.15 13.86 -5.76
C SER A 176 2.06 13.44 -6.74
N TYR A 177 1.96 12.15 -6.96
CA TYR A 177 0.83 11.54 -7.65
C TYR A 177 -0.24 11.12 -6.64
N ALA A 178 -1.49 11.45 -6.94
CA ALA A 178 -2.64 10.75 -6.40
C ALA A 178 -2.87 9.50 -7.27
N MET A 179 -2.77 8.32 -6.68
CA MET A 179 -3.03 7.07 -7.38
C MET A 179 -4.19 6.33 -6.75
N ALA A 180 -4.97 5.61 -7.55
CA ALA A 180 -6.05 4.79 -7.08
C ALA A 180 -6.19 3.49 -7.85
N ARG A 181 -6.70 2.48 -7.15
CA ARG A 181 -7.14 1.20 -7.70
C ARG A 181 -8.63 1.05 -7.47
N LEU A 182 -9.39 0.86 -8.54
CA LEU A 182 -10.78 0.47 -8.45
C LEU A 182 -10.87 -1.06 -8.48
N ARG A 183 -11.60 -1.64 -7.53
CA ARG A 183 -11.87 -3.08 -7.55
C ARG A 183 -12.56 -3.44 -8.85
N PRO A 184 -12.10 -4.46 -9.62
CA PRO A 184 -12.80 -4.96 -10.79
C PRO A 184 -14.26 -5.25 -10.46
N ARG A 185 -15.17 -4.96 -11.38
CA ARG A 185 -16.61 -5.13 -11.15
C ARG A 185 -16.87 -6.51 -10.58
N TRP A 186 -17.61 -6.56 -9.48
CA TRP A 186 -18.14 -7.76 -8.87
C TRP A 186 -18.91 -8.53 -9.93
N SER A 187 -18.35 -9.64 -10.44
CA SER A 187 -19.16 -10.64 -11.10
C SER A 187 -19.91 -11.38 -10.00
N THR A 188 -21.22 -11.17 -9.88
CA THR A 188 -22.08 -12.03 -9.08
C THR A 188 -21.84 -13.45 -9.57
N ARG A 189 -21.15 -14.27 -8.77
CA ARG A 189 -21.23 -15.72 -8.97
C ARG A 189 -22.69 -16.10 -8.71
N GLN A 190 -23.39 -16.43 -9.81
CA GLN A 190 -24.66 -17.13 -9.73
C GLN A 190 -24.43 -18.55 -9.21
#